data_cfc7467f6c7e7e506b4006510be0f7d0
#
_entry.id   cfc7467f6c7e7e506b4006510be0f7d0
#
_cell.length_a   1.000
_cell.length_b   1.000
_cell.length_c   1.000
_cell.angle_alpha   90.00
_cell.angle_beta   90.00
_cell.angle_gamma   90.00
#
_symmetry.space_group_name_H-M   'P 1'
#
loop_
_entity.id
_entity.type
_entity.pdbx_description
1 polymer ?
#
loop_
_entity_poly.entity_id
_entity_poly.type
_entity_poly.pdbx_seq_one_letter_code
_entity_poly.pdbx_strand_id
1 'polypeptide(L)' 'MSLQDRLFKRFGSQLREKAIKRAQTRILLVGRTAADLSPEELEIVVEEEESKLKEELRDKGVLLLFALLGISWLG' A
#
# COMPACT_ATOMS: atom_id res chain seq x y z
N MET A 1 15.35 20.04 -2.05
CA MET A 1 14.58 18.88 -2.49
C MET A 1 13.77 19.21 -3.72
N SER A 2 13.83 18.36 -4.73
CA SER A 2 13.04 18.55 -5.94
C SER A 2 11.57 18.20 -5.65
N LEU A 3 10.68 18.67 -6.52
CA LEU A 3 9.26 18.32 -6.46
C LEU A 3 9.06 16.81 -6.59
N GLN A 4 9.86 16.16 -7.42
CA GLN A 4 9.80 14.72 -7.62
C GLN A 4 10.10 13.94 -6.33
N ASP A 5 11.10 14.39 -5.56
CA ASP A 5 11.44 13.73 -4.29
C ASP A 5 10.30 13.81 -3.30
N ARG A 6 9.60 14.94 -3.24
CA ARG A 6 8.43 15.11 -2.38
C ARG A 6 7.29 14.20 -2.80
N LEU A 7 7.05 14.09 -4.09
CA LEU A 7 6.01 13.23 -4.63
C LEU A 7 6.30 11.76 -4.35
N PHE A 8 7.54 11.33 -4.52
CA PHE A 8 7.93 9.95 -4.24
C PHE A 8 7.81 9.60 -2.76
N LYS A 9 8.20 10.50 -1.87
CA LYS A 9 8.03 10.29 -0.43
C LYS A 9 6.57 10.17 -0.05
N ARG A 10 5.74 11.07 -0.55
CA ARG A 10 4.30 11.05 -0.28
C ARG A 10 3.65 9.80 -0.85
N PHE A 11 4.03 9.43 -2.06
CA PHE A 11 3.55 8.23 -2.71
C PHE A 11 3.94 6.98 -1.93
N GLY A 12 5.20 6.89 -1.49
CA GLY A 12 5.68 5.75 -0.69
C GLY A 12 4.92 5.59 0.61
N SER A 13 4.61 6.70 1.29
CA SER A 13 3.82 6.70 2.51
C SER A 13 2.40 6.20 2.25
N GLN A 14 1.74 6.69 1.20
CA GLN A 14 0.40 6.26 0.83
C GLN A 14 0.37 4.78 0.42
N LEU A 15 1.38 4.35 -0.30
CA LEU A 15 1.51 2.96 -0.72
C LEU A 15 1.59 2.03 0.51
N ARG A 16 2.41 2.41 1.48
CA ARG A 16 2.56 1.64 2.71
C ARG A 16 1.26 1.60 3.52
N GLU A 17 0.57 2.71 3.64
CA GLU A 17 -0.73 2.75 4.33
C GLU A 17 -1.74 1.80 3.68
N LYS A 18 -1.81 1.80 2.37
CA LYS A 18 -2.68 0.88 1.63
C LYS A 18 -2.25 -0.57 1.84
N ALA A 19 -0.96 -0.83 1.84
CA ALA A 19 -0.42 -2.16 2.08
C ALA A 19 -0.78 -2.66 3.48
N ILE A 20 -0.69 -1.80 4.49
CA ILE A 20 -1.07 -2.15 5.86
C ILE A 20 -2.55 -2.52 5.94
N LYS A 21 -3.42 -1.73 5.31
CA LYS A 21 -4.86 -2.01 5.28
C LYS A 21 -5.17 -3.33 4.57
N ARG A 22 -4.53 -3.59 3.46
CA ARG A 22 -4.69 -4.84 2.72
C ARG A 22 -4.18 -6.03 3.53
N ALA A 23 -3.07 -5.86 4.23
CA ALA A 23 -2.52 -6.88 5.10
C ALA A 23 -3.48 -7.23 6.23
N GLN A 24 -4.05 -6.22 6.88
CA GLN A 24 -5.04 -6.42 7.94
C GLN A 24 -6.26 -7.17 7.43
N THR A 25 -6.77 -6.80 6.27
CA THR A 25 -7.91 -7.48 5.64
C THR A 25 -7.57 -8.94 5.35
N ARG A 26 -6.40 -9.19 4.79
CA ARG A 26 -5.92 -10.55 4.50
C ARG A 26 -5.85 -11.42 5.75
N ILE A 27 -5.32 -10.85 6.84
CA ILE A 27 -5.22 -11.54 8.12
C ILE A 27 -6.60 -11.89 8.66
N LEU A 28 -7.54 -10.95 8.59
CA LEU A 28 -8.92 -11.17 9.04
C LEU A 28 -9.62 -12.25 8.23
N LEU A 29 -9.39 -12.29 6.92
CA LEU A 29 -10.00 -13.28 6.03
C LEU A 29 -9.59 -14.71 6.36
N VAL A 30 -8.42 -14.92 6.96
CA VAL A 30 -7.99 -16.24 7.41
C VAL A 30 -8.37 -16.52 8.88
N GLY A 31 -9.21 -15.67 9.46
CA GLY A 31 -9.73 -15.87 10.82
C GLY A 31 -8.76 -15.46 11.92
N ARG A 32 -7.79 -14.59 11.61
CA ARG A 32 -6.83 -14.09 12.59
C ARG A 32 -6.93 -12.57 12.72
N THR A 33 -6.24 -12.04 13.74
CA THR A 33 -6.10 -10.60 13.92
C THR A 33 -4.62 -10.25 13.86
N ALA A 34 -4.31 -8.96 13.69
CA ALA A 34 -2.93 -8.49 13.69
C ALA A 34 -2.21 -8.81 15.00
N ALA A 35 -2.96 -8.87 16.11
CA ALA A 35 -2.40 -9.21 17.42
C ALA A 35 -1.92 -10.67 17.52
N ASP A 36 -2.39 -11.53 16.65
CA ASP A 36 -1.99 -12.95 16.61
C ASP A 36 -0.65 -13.18 15.92
N LEU A 37 -0.10 -12.14 15.29
CA LEU A 37 1.15 -12.22 14.53
C LEU A 37 2.26 -11.48 15.26
N SER A 38 3.50 -11.97 15.12
CA SER A 38 4.66 -11.25 15.60
C SER A 38 4.90 -10.01 14.72
N PRO A 39 5.65 -9.00 15.22
CA PRO A 39 6.00 -7.85 14.39
C PRO A 39 6.71 -8.24 13.09
N GLU A 40 7.55 -9.25 13.12
CA GLU A 40 8.25 -9.74 11.94
C GLU A 40 7.31 -10.36 10.92
N GLU A 41 6.35 -11.15 11.39
CA GLU A 41 5.33 -11.75 10.52
C GLU A 41 4.43 -10.70 9.88
N LEU A 42 4.04 -9.69 10.65
CA LEU A 42 3.25 -8.56 10.14
C LEU A 42 4.02 -7.81 9.06
N GLU A 43 5.30 -7.56 9.28
CA GLU A 43 6.13 -6.85 8.32
C GLU A 43 6.24 -7.62 7.01
N ILE A 44 6.38 -8.95 7.07
CA ILE A 44 6.42 -9.80 5.88
C ILE A 44 5.14 -9.66 5.08
N VAL A 45 3.99 -9.71 5.74
CA VAL A 45 2.68 -9.58 5.06
C VAL A 45 2.54 -8.20 4.43
N VAL A 46 2.93 -7.16 5.15
CA VAL A 46 2.88 -5.78 4.63
C VAL A 46 3.79 -5.64 3.41
N GLU A 47 5.01 -6.16 3.47
CA GLU A 47 5.95 -6.11 2.35
C GLU A 47 5.41 -6.83 1.12
N GLU A 48 4.78 -7.97 1.30
CA GLU A 48 4.13 -8.70 0.20
C GLU A 48 3.05 -7.85 -0.44
N GLU A 49 2.21 -7.18 0.36
CA GLU A 49 1.16 -6.32 -0.17
C GLU A 49 1.72 -5.08 -0.84
N GLU A 50 2.80 -4.51 -0.32
CA GLU A 50 3.49 -3.40 -0.99
C GLU A 50 4.00 -3.81 -2.36
N SER A 51 4.59 -4.99 -2.46
CA SER A 51 5.09 -5.52 -3.73
C SER A 51 3.98 -5.70 -4.74
N LYS A 52 2.83 -6.23 -4.30
CA LYS A 52 1.66 -6.39 -5.15
C LYS A 52 1.15 -5.04 -5.66
N LEU A 53 1.10 -4.05 -4.79
CA LEU A 53 0.65 -2.71 -5.17
C LEU A 53 1.61 -2.06 -6.18
N LYS A 54 2.92 -2.25 -6.00
CA LYS A 54 3.91 -1.74 -6.94
C LYS A 54 3.78 -2.40 -8.32
N GLU A 55 3.50 -3.69 -8.36
CA GLU A 55 3.25 -4.41 -9.60
C GLU A 55 1.99 -3.90 -10.29
N GLU A 56 0.91 -3.68 -9.53
CA GLU A 56 -0.33 -3.13 -10.06
C GLU A 56 -0.11 -1.73 -10.62
N LEU A 57 0.69 -0.90 -9.95
CA LEU A 57 1.04 0.42 -10.45
C LEU A 57 1.77 0.37 -11.77
N ARG A 58 2.73 -0.54 -11.89
CA ARG A 58 3.48 -0.72 -13.13
C ARG A 58 2.58 -1.15 -14.27
N ASP A 59 1.61 -2.04 -13.98
CA ASP A 59 0.72 -2.58 -15.00
C ASP A 59 -0.41 -1.64 -15.38
N LYS A 60 -0.98 -0.93 -14.38
CA LYS A 60 -2.16 -0.08 -14.57
C LYS A 60 -1.83 1.41 -14.64
N GLY A 61 -0.60 1.77 -14.30
CA GLY A 61 -0.08 3.11 -14.50
C GLY A 61 -0.75 4.21 -13.68
N VAL A 62 -0.97 5.33 -14.34
CA VAL A 62 -1.35 6.59 -13.70
C VAL A 62 -2.71 6.54 -12.98
N LEU A 63 -3.65 5.77 -13.51
CA LEU A 63 -4.99 5.66 -12.92
C LEU A 63 -4.92 5.08 -11.50
N LEU A 64 -4.13 4.03 -11.33
CA LEU A 64 -3.96 3.43 -10.03
C LEU A 64 -3.20 4.36 -9.09
N LEU A 65 -2.23 5.09 -9.60
CA LEU A 65 -1.50 6.09 -8.83
C LEU A 65 -2.45 7.13 -8.23
N PHE A 66 -3.36 7.67 -9.02
CA PHE A 66 -4.36 8.63 -8.55
C PHE A 66 -5.28 8.01 -7.51
N ALA A 67 -5.71 6.77 -7.72
CA ALA A 67 -6.55 6.06 -6.78
C ALA A 67 -5.85 5.87 -5.43
N LEU A 68 -4.57 5.52 -5.43
CA LEU A 68 -3.78 5.34 -4.22
C LEU A 68 -3.58 6.65 -3.46
N LEU A 69 -3.41 7.74 -4.17
CA LEU A 69 -3.24 9.05 -3.56
C LEU A 69 -4.56 9.70 -3.13
N GLY A 70 -5.67 9.09 -3.49
CA GLY A 70 -6.98 9.63 -3.17
C GLY A 70 -7.35 10.87 -3.97
N ILE A 71 -6.69 11.08 -5.11
CA ILE A 71 -6.96 12.23 -5.96
C ILE A 71 -8.16 11.92 -6.84
N SER A 72 -9.17 12.78 -6.80
CA SER A 72 -10.31 12.66 -7.67
C SER A 72 -9.99 13.24 -9.04
N TRP A 73 -10.09 12.42 -10.05
CA TRP A 73 -9.86 12.84 -11.43
C TRP A 73 -11.02 13.64 -11.98
N LEU A 74 -12.20 13.41 -11.46
CA LEU A 74 -13.43 13.96 -11.99
C LEU A 74 -14.02 15.10 -11.17
N GLY A 75 -13.31 15.46 -10.13
CA GLY A 75 -13.85 16.39 -9.20
C GLY A 75 -13.23 17.68 -9.08
#